data_d6de2c20c7753dfbf2c89d418ee45911
#
_entry.id   d6de2c20c7753dfbf2c89d418ee45911
#
_cell.length_a   1.000
_cell.length_b   1.000
_cell.length_c   1.000
_cell.angle_alpha   90.00
_cell.angle_beta   90.00
_cell.angle_gamma   90.00
#
_symmetry.space_group_name_H-M   'P 1'
#
loop_
_entity.id
_entity.type
_entity.pdbx_description
1 polymer ?
#
loop_
_entity_poly.entity_id
_entity_poly.type
_entity_poly.pdbx_seq_one_letter_code
_entity_poly.pdbx_strand_id
1 'polypeptide(L)'
;MKRFFSLILLLFSFSFFLNVSCAKNIEVTIPIAMAPDNNYVYPTIVAMTSILENKNDSTHIDFNILISDDVTDENKDRLRLLGKMYKNSSVKLIEMKDKFKDSNCCGYPASVYYRLLLASLLPKCDKVLYLDGDILVRRDLKDMYNLDLGNNYVAGVKDFPVICWWPNDYDKRLGVGSINQYINSGVLIMNLKKIRENKIEDKFKNFIPELKDRGLWLPDQDVINAICYDKIKHIDLEYNAMQFSSYDYKKETRLLNCYSTEEMDKAYNDPAIVHFAGGGKPWENKNIRFYDEWDKYRKIAEETIYGAPSLANGTYIIESALDNNKVLDIDGAKTNTGANLQLWGKNYTNAQKFYVEYIGEGYYTIKALCSGKYLDVEGAKKDCGTNVWQYDSNGSNAQKWLIKEAGNGYYHIISKCGGLCLDVSGAKTKNGTNIHIWGFNGTNAQKFKFLSVN
;
A
#
# COMPACT_ATOMS: atom_id res chain seq x y z
N MET A 1 -35.46 -72.72 9.88
CA MET A 1 -34.74 -71.93 8.89
C MET A 1 -34.90 -70.40 9.18
N LYS A 2 -33.98 -69.86 9.92
CA LYS A 2 -33.95 -68.39 10.21
C LYS A 2 -32.59 -67.89 9.75
N ARG A 3 -32.57 -66.97 8.75
CA ARG A 3 -31.38 -66.28 8.26
C ARG A 3 -31.08 -65.15 9.21
N PHE A 4 -29.86 -65.14 9.78
CA PHE A 4 -29.29 -64.01 10.51
C PHE A 4 -28.64 -63.06 9.50
N PHE A 5 -29.07 -61.80 9.47
CA PHE A 5 -28.36 -60.71 8.83
C PHE A 5 -27.44 -60.08 9.87
N SER A 6 -26.13 -60.17 9.64
CA SER A 6 -25.13 -59.41 10.43
C SER A 6 -24.98 -58.04 9.82
N LEU A 7 -25.33 -57.03 10.59
CA LEU A 7 -25.10 -55.59 10.29
C LEU A 7 -23.70 -55.28 10.79
N ILE A 8 -22.75 -55.03 9.89
CA ILE A 8 -21.43 -54.50 10.23
C ILE A 8 -21.54 -53.00 10.33
N LEU A 9 -21.48 -52.49 11.55
CA LEU A 9 -21.38 -51.05 11.86
C LEU A 9 -19.91 -50.63 11.68
N LEU A 10 -19.58 -49.93 10.61
CA LEU A 10 -18.31 -49.25 10.44
C LEU A 10 -18.33 -47.96 11.23
N LEU A 11 -17.70 -47.96 12.42
CA LEU A 11 -17.40 -46.76 13.19
C LEU A 11 -16.22 -46.04 12.52
N PHE A 12 -16.49 -44.99 11.79
CA PHE A 12 -15.50 -43.99 11.40
C PHE A 12 -15.19 -43.16 12.64
N SER A 13 -14.07 -43.42 13.29
CA SER A 13 -13.50 -42.53 14.29
C SER A 13 -12.87 -41.35 13.57
N PHE A 14 -13.59 -40.23 13.52
CA PHE A 14 -13.05 -38.90 13.21
C PHE A 14 -12.16 -38.47 14.37
N SER A 15 -10.85 -38.72 14.26
CA SER A 15 -9.86 -38.11 15.14
C SER A 15 -9.78 -36.61 14.81
N PHE A 16 -10.53 -35.83 15.52
CA PHE A 16 -10.28 -34.37 15.57
C PHE A 16 -8.91 -34.17 16.24
N PHE A 17 -7.87 -34.00 15.43
CA PHE A 17 -6.65 -33.37 15.92
C PHE A 17 -7.00 -31.91 16.23
N LEU A 18 -7.36 -31.66 17.48
CA LEU A 18 -7.26 -30.33 18.05
C LEU A 18 -5.78 -29.93 17.98
N ASN A 19 -5.39 -29.23 16.94
CA ASN A 19 -4.18 -28.43 16.99
C ASN A 19 -4.38 -27.38 18.08
N VAL A 20 -4.05 -27.74 19.32
CA VAL A 20 -3.81 -26.77 20.37
C VAL A 20 -2.52 -26.04 19.96
N SER A 21 -2.69 -24.99 19.17
CA SER A 21 -1.63 -24.00 18.97
C SER A 21 -1.35 -23.45 20.38
N CYS A 22 -0.29 -23.96 21.00
CA CYS A 22 0.24 -23.37 22.21
C CYS A 22 0.59 -21.93 21.82
N ALA A 23 -0.21 -20.97 22.31
CA ALA A 23 0.06 -19.56 22.10
C ALA A 23 1.46 -19.29 22.66
N LYS A 24 2.46 -19.09 21.80
CA LYS A 24 3.79 -18.71 22.25
C LYS A 24 3.67 -17.40 23.02
N ASN A 25 4.26 -17.35 24.20
CA ASN A 25 4.29 -16.13 24.99
C ASN A 25 4.94 -15.02 24.16
N ILE A 26 4.36 -13.82 24.20
CA ILE A 26 4.96 -12.64 23.58
C ILE A 26 6.24 -12.30 24.34
N GLU A 27 7.36 -12.32 23.65
CA GLU A 27 8.68 -11.99 24.22
C GLU A 27 8.99 -10.50 24.08
N VAL A 28 8.56 -9.88 22.98
CA VAL A 28 8.80 -8.46 22.72
C VAL A 28 7.61 -7.81 22.03
N THR A 29 7.30 -6.58 22.47
CA THR A 29 6.39 -5.68 21.75
C THR A 29 7.21 -4.58 21.11
N ILE A 30 7.09 -4.43 19.82
CA ILE A 30 7.80 -3.42 19.02
C ILE A 30 6.81 -2.33 18.62
N PRO A 31 6.83 -1.15 19.25
CA PRO A 31 6.09 -0.01 18.77
C PRO A 31 6.73 0.53 17.49
N ILE A 32 5.93 0.63 16.44
CA ILE A 32 6.31 1.19 15.14
C ILE A 32 5.45 2.42 14.86
N ALA A 33 6.07 3.51 14.44
CA ALA A 33 5.37 4.69 13.97
C ALA A 33 5.58 4.87 12.46
N MET A 34 4.52 5.22 11.74
CA MET A 34 4.54 5.56 10.31
C MET A 34 3.64 6.77 10.07
N ALA A 35 3.94 7.56 9.03
CA ALA A 35 3.24 8.84 8.80
C ALA A 35 2.83 9.02 7.32
N PRO A 36 1.89 8.21 6.79
CA PRO A 36 1.43 8.38 5.42
C PRO A 36 0.50 9.58 5.26
N ASP A 37 0.60 10.28 4.12
CA ASP A 37 -0.51 11.03 3.54
C ASP A 37 -1.45 10.07 2.78
N ASN A 38 -2.55 10.58 2.22
CA ASN A 38 -3.52 9.72 1.55
C ASN A 38 -2.94 8.92 0.37
N ASN A 39 -1.96 9.47 -0.35
CA ASN A 39 -1.33 8.81 -1.50
C ASN A 39 -0.38 7.69 -1.05
N TYR A 40 0.19 7.82 0.14
CA TYR A 40 1.13 6.85 0.70
C TYR A 40 0.47 5.80 1.61
N VAL A 41 -0.85 5.86 1.84
CA VAL A 41 -1.54 4.81 2.62
C VAL A 41 -1.36 3.43 1.99
N TYR A 42 -1.52 3.31 0.67
CA TYR A 42 -1.39 2.01 0.01
C TYR A 42 0.03 1.43 0.08
N PRO A 43 1.10 2.17 -0.28
CA PRO A 43 2.47 1.70 -0.03
C PRO A 43 2.73 1.34 1.44
N THR A 44 2.23 2.15 2.39
CA THR A 44 2.36 1.88 3.83
C THR A 44 1.71 0.56 4.23
N ILE A 45 0.55 0.23 3.68
CA ILE A 45 -0.11 -1.07 3.91
C ILE A 45 0.77 -2.23 3.41
N VAL A 46 1.42 -2.09 2.26
CA VAL A 46 2.36 -3.11 1.76
C VAL A 46 3.58 -3.24 2.68
N ALA A 47 4.14 -2.11 3.15
CA ALA A 47 5.23 -2.10 4.13
C ALA A 47 4.81 -2.79 5.44
N MET A 48 3.64 -2.45 6.00
CA MET A 48 3.09 -3.09 7.21
C MET A 48 2.88 -4.60 6.99
N THR A 49 2.39 -5.01 5.82
CA THR A 49 2.22 -6.43 5.48
C THR A 49 3.57 -7.14 5.46
N SER A 50 4.62 -6.53 4.87
CA SER A 50 5.96 -7.12 4.88
C SER A 50 6.51 -7.30 6.31
N ILE A 51 6.24 -6.36 7.22
CA ILE A 51 6.61 -6.46 8.63
C ILE A 51 5.88 -7.64 9.30
N LEU A 52 4.56 -7.75 9.07
CA LEU A 52 3.71 -8.75 9.69
C LEU A 52 3.98 -10.17 9.18
N GLU A 53 4.32 -10.32 7.92
CA GLU A 53 4.69 -11.62 7.32
C GLU A 53 6.07 -12.11 7.75
N ASN A 54 6.99 -11.21 8.10
CA ASN A 54 8.38 -11.56 8.46
C ASN A 54 8.66 -11.50 9.98
N LYS A 55 7.69 -11.12 10.81
CA LYS A 55 7.85 -11.16 12.27
C LYS A 55 7.80 -12.59 12.81
N ASN A 56 8.47 -12.84 13.91
CA ASN A 56 8.34 -14.08 14.66
C ASN A 56 6.99 -14.14 15.42
N ASP A 57 6.50 -15.35 15.69
CA ASP A 57 5.27 -15.57 16.47
C ASP A 57 5.33 -14.97 17.88
N SER A 58 6.53 -14.85 18.48
CA SER A 58 6.74 -14.23 19.80
C SER A 58 6.89 -12.71 19.75
N THR A 59 6.88 -12.09 18.55
CA THR A 59 6.95 -10.64 18.37
C THR A 59 5.54 -10.07 18.20
N HIS A 60 5.18 -9.11 19.05
CA HIS A 60 3.99 -8.26 18.85
C HIS A 60 4.39 -6.94 18.20
N ILE A 61 3.66 -6.54 17.18
CA ILE A 61 3.85 -5.24 16.51
C ILE A 61 2.72 -4.28 16.90
N ASP A 62 3.08 -3.13 17.46
CA ASP A 62 2.13 -2.08 17.83
C ASP A 62 2.30 -0.89 16.88
N PHE A 63 1.48 -0.83 15.83
CA PHE A 63 1.53 0.24 14.84
C PHE A 63 0.83 1.51 15.35
N ASN A 64 1.54 2.62 15.32
CA ASN A 64 1.06 3.96 15.61
C ASN A 64 1.12 4.79 14.32
N ILE A 65 0.02 4.87 13.59
CA ILE A 65 -0.05 5.53 12.29
C ILE A 65 -0.50 6.97 12.46
N LEU A 66 0.39 7.91 12.13
CA LEU A 66 0.16 9.35 12.19
C LEU A 66 -0.50 9.79 10.89
N ILE A 67 -1.79 10.09 10.93
CA ILE A 67 -2.59 10.37 9.73
C ILE A 67 -2.87 11.86 9.58
N SER A 68 -2.66 12.37 8.37
CA SER A 68 -3.04 13.72 7.95
C SER A 68 -4.54 13.82 7.65
N ASP A 69 -5.05 15.04 7.53
CA ASP A 69 -6.48 15.31 7.36
C ASP A 69 -7.00 14.87 5.98
N ASP A 70 -6.11 14.69 4.99
CA ASP A 70 -6.45 14.22 3.64
C ASP A 70 -6.70 12.72 3.56
N VAL A 71 -6.34 11.94 4.62
CA VAL A 71 -6.54 10.48 4.63
C VAL A 71 -8.03 10.16 4.73
N THR A 72 -8.57 9.52 3.69
CA THR A 72 -9.99 9.16 3.61
C THR A 72 -10.38 8.12 4.67
N ASP A 73 -11.67 8.10 5.07
CA ASP A 73 -12.17 7.11 6.01
C ASP A 73 -12.00 5.67 5.49
N GLU A 74 -12.15 5.46 4.18
CA GLU A 74 -11.87 4.18 3.54
C GLU A 74 -10.42 3.73 3.77
N ASN A 75 -9.45 4.62 3.62
CA ASN A 75 -8.04 4.33 3.86
C ASN A 75 -7.75 4.11 5.36
N LYS A 76 -8.42 4.85 6.26
CA LYS A 76 -8.34 4.62 7.71
C LYS A 76 -8.84 3.22 8.07
N ASP A 77 -9.94 2.78 7.45
CA ASP A 77 -10.50 1.45 7.71
C ASP A 77 -9.63 0.32 7.15
N ARG A 78 -8.98 0.52 6.00
CA ARG A 78 -7.98 -0.42 5.46
C ARG A 78 -6.81 -0.61 6.42
N LEU A 79 -6.26 0.47 6.96
CA LEU A 79 -5.17 0.40 7.96
C LEU A 79 -5.61 -0.34 9.23
N ARG A 80 -6.81 -0.06 9.75
CA ARG A 80 -7.36 -0.75 10.94
C ARG A 80 -7.60 -2.23 10.70
N LEU A 81 -8.07 -2.58 9.49
CA LEU A 81 -8.35 -3.96 9.13
C LEU A 81 -7.09 -4.82 9.17
N LEU A 82 -5.99 -4.32 8.66
CA LEU A 82 -4.72 -5.05 8.65
C LEU A 82 -4.30 -5.48 10.06
N GLY A 83 -4.40 -4.58 11.07
CA GLY A 83 -4.10 -4.93 12.46
C GLY A 83 -5.05 -5.94 13.09
N LYS A 84 -6.25 -6.14 12.52
CA LYS A 84 -7.21 -7.16 12.98
C LYS A 84 -6.99 -8.54 12.36
N MET A 85 -6.44 -8.57 11.13
CA MET A 85 -6.24 -9.80 10.36
C MET A 85 -5.01 -10.59 10.81
N TYR A 86 -4.03 -9.94 11.43
CA TYR A 86 -2.82 -10.59 11.90
C TYR A 86 -2.81 -10.78 13.42
N LYS A 87 -2.41 -11.96 13.87
CA LYS A 87 -2.16 -12.22 15.29
C LYS A 87 -0.96 -11.42 15.77
N ASN A 88 -0.97 -11.06 17.06
CA ASN A 88 0.11 -10.33 17.71
C ASN A 88 0.44 -9.03 16.94
N SER A 89 -0.60 -8.29 16.60
CA SER A 89 -0.49 -6.95 16.02
C SER A 89 -1.64 -6.06 16.49
N SER A 90 -1.39 -4.77 16.52
CA SER A 90 -2.38 -3.74 16.76
C SER A 90 -2.13 -2.53 15.88
N VAL A 91 -3.18 -1.79 15.52
CA VAL A 91 -3.07 -0.54 14.76
C VAL A 91 -3.85 0.55 15.47
N LYS A 92 -3.15 1.61 15.84
CA LYS A 92 -3.70 2.84 16.37
C LYS A 92 -3.51 3.96 15.38
N LEU A 93 -4.58 4.63 14.98
CA LEU A 93 -4.53 5.85 14.17
C LEU A 93 -4.46 7.06 15.09
N ILE A 94 -3.52 7.96 14.81
CA ILE A 94 -3.31 9.21 15.55
C ILE A 94 -3.53 10.35 14.56
N GLU A 95 -4.63 11.07 14.73
CA GLU A 95 -4.97 12.19 13.85
C GLU A 95 -4.10 13.40 14.17
N MET A 96 -3.41 13.90 13.18
CA MET A 96 -2.44 14.99 13.31
C MET A 96 -3.07 16.37 13.12
N LYS A 97 -4.29 16.43 12.56
CA LYS A 97 -5.03 17.66 12.30
C LYS A 97 -4.13 18.72 11.63
N ASP A 98 -4.33 19.99 11.96
CA ASP A 98 -3.58 21.12 11.39
C ASP A 98 -2.09 21.20 11.81
N LYS A 99 -1.51 20.13 12.36
CA LYS A 99 -0.09 20.17 12.76
C LYS A 99 0.81 20.36 11.54
N PHE A 100 1.67 21.37 11.62
CA PHE A 100 2.61 21.77 10.57
C PHE A 100 1.96 22.25 9.25
N LYS A 101 0.66 22.57 9.23
CA LYS A 101 -0.04 23.02 8.03
C LYS A 101 0.62 24.20 7.33
N ASP A 102 1.11 25.15 8.13
CA ASP A 102 1.74 26.38 7.62
C ASP A 102 3.28 26.30 7.60
N SER A 103 3.84 25.12 7.87
CA SER A 103 5.29 24.93 7.87
C SER A 103 5.83 24.80 6.44
N ASN A 104 7.01 25.36 6.19
CA ASN A 104 7.70 25.15 4.93
C ASN A 104 8.25 23.71 4.87
N CYS A 105 7.66 22.91 4.00
CA CYS A 105 8.03 21.49 3.81
C CYS A 105 8.90 21.28 2.56
N CYS A 106 9.44 22.31 1.94
CA CYS A 106 10.30 22.23 0.75
C CYS A 106 9.67 21.40 -0.40
N GLY A 107 8.33 21.45 -0.54
CA GLY A 107 7.59 20.68 -1.54
C GLY A 107 7.12 19.29 -1.07
N TYR A 108 7.48 18.88 0.13
CA TYR A 108 6.98 17.63 0.76
C TYR A 108 5.65 17.89 1.50
N PRO A 109 4.82 16.85 1.74
CA PRO A 109 3.63 16.98 2.56
C PRO A 109 3.99 17.23 4.03
N ALA A 110 3.10 17.87 4.80
CA ALA A 110 3.33 18.17 6.23
C ALA A 110 3.57 16.90 7.09
N SER A 111 3.12 15.74 6.61
CA SER A 111 3.31 14.46 7.29
C SER A 111 4.79 14.08 7.51
N VAL A 112 5.73 14.63 6.74
CA VAL A 112 7.17 14.40 6.97
C VAL A 112 7.63 14.89 8.35
N TYR A 113 7.02 15.95 8.90
CA TYR A 113 7.34 16.45 10.23
C TYR A 113 6.69 15.68 11.39
N TYR A 114 5.72 14.81 11.14
CA TYR A 114 4.99 14.16 12.22
C TYR A 114 5.89 13.30 13.10
N ARG A 115 6.93 12.68 12.52
CA ARG A 115 7.95 11.92 13.26
C ARG A 115 8.66 12.74 14.34
N LEU A 116 8.74 14.05 14.19
CA LEU A 116 9.38 14.96 15.15
C LEU A 116 8.57 15.13 16.46
N LEU A 117 7.31 14.69 16.49
CA LEU A 117 6.39 14.81 17.63
C LEU A 117 6.16 13.49 18.37
N LEU A 118 6.86 12.42 18.01
CA LEU A 118 6.59 11.08 18.55
C LEU A 118 6.75 10.99 20.06
N ALA A 119 7.65 11.77 20.67
CA ALA A 119 7.89 11.72 22.10
C ALA A 119 6.70 12.27 22.90
N SER A 120 5.99 13.28 22.39
CA SER A 120 4.76 13.80 23.00
C SER A 120 3.53 12.98 22.62
N LEU A 121 3.46 12.44 21.41
CA LEU A 121 2.34 11.63 20.92
C LEU A 121 2.29 10.25 21.57
N LEU A 122 3.44 9.70 21.96
CA LEU A 122 3.59 8.39 22.59
C LEU A 122 4.20 8.49 24.01
N PRO A 123 3.51 9.17 24.97
CA PRO A 123 4.12 9.53 26.26
C PRO A 123 4.47 8.31 27.14
N LYS A 124 3.86 7.16 26.89
CA LYS A 124 4.11 5.90 27.61
C LYS A 124 5.15 5.02 26.92
N CYS A 125 5.65 5.41 25.77
CA CYS A 125 6.63 4.68 24.99
C CYS A 125 8.02 5.27 25.21
N ASP A 126 8.99 4.46 25.63
CA ASP A 126 10.36 4.91 25.85
C ASP A 126 11.20 4.86 24.58
N LYS A 127 10.89 3.93 23.67
CA LYS A 127 11.59 3.73 22.40
C LYS A 127 10.63 3.30 21.31
N VAL A 128 10.78 3.82 20.09
CA VAL A 128 9.94 3.50 18.92
C VAL A 128 10.80 3.30 17.68
N LEU A 129 10.41 2.42 16.77
CA LEU A 129 10.91 2.43 15.40
C LEU A 129 10.03 3.39 14.59
N TYR A 130 10.64 4.34 13.90
CA TYR A 130 9.97 5.11 12.86
C TYR A 130 10.35 4.52 11.50
N LEU A 131 9.35 4.24 10.68
CA LEU A 131 9.53 3.64 9.36
C LEU A 131 8.70 4.41 8.32
N ASP A 132 9.31 4.77 7.20
CA ASP A 132 8.59 5.34 6.06
C ASP A 132 7.70 4.29 5.38
N GLY A 133 6.71 4.73 4.61
CA GLY A 133 5.75 3.86 3.92
C GLY A 133 6.29 3.18 2.65
N ASP A 134 7.44 3.60 2.16
CA ASP A 134 8.09 3.10 0.94
C ASP A 134 9.26 2.15 1.23
N ILE A 135 9.07 1.29 2.22
CA ILE A 135 10.03 0.26 2.61
C ILE A 135 9.49 -1.15 2.35
N LEU A 136 10.41 -2.10 2.36
CA LEU A 136 10.14 -3.53 2.37
C LEU A 136 10.96 -4.18 3.48
N VAL A 137 10.31 -4.76 4.48
CA VAL A 137 10.97 -5.47 5.59
C VAL A 137 11.06 -6.95 5.24
N ARG A 138 12.26 -7.55 5.40
CA ARG A 138 12.56 -8.91 4.95
C ARG A 138 12.85 -9.89 6.09
N ARG A 139 12.92 -9.39 7.33
CA ARG A 139 13.11 -10.22 8.54
C ARG A 139 12.53 -9.56 9.78
N ASP A 140 12.43 -10.30 10.89
CA ASP A 140 11.96 -9.77 12.17
C ASP A 140 12.80 -8.57 12.62
N LEU A 141 12.13 -7.54 13.13
CA LEU A 141 12.75 -6.29 13.56
C LEU A 141 13.22 -6.33 15.03
N LYS A 142 13.09 -7.46 15.73
CA LYS A 142 13.45 -7.62 17.16
C LYS A 142 14.90 -7.22 17.42
N ASP A 143 15.83 -7.68 16.59
CA ASP A 143 17.27 -7.41 16.79
C ASP A 143 17.56 -5.93 16.62
N MET A 144 16.99 -5.30 15.59
CA MET A 144 17.09 -3.85 15.39
C MET A 144 16.50 -3.07 16.56
N TYR A 145 15.28 -3.46 16.99
CA TYR A 145 14.61 -2.78 18.12
C TYR A 145 15.38 -2.92 19.43
N ASN A 146 16.05 -4.04 19.66
CA ASN A 146 16.80 -4.30 20.88
C ASN A 146 18.16 -3.59 20.94
N LEU A 147 18.60 -2.92 19.87
CA LEU A 147 19.83 -2.13 19.91
C LEU A 147 19.78 -1.11 21.06
N ASP A 148 20.84 -1.09 21.86
CA ASP A 148 20.98 -0.10 22.92
C ASP A 148 21.40 1.25 22.33
N LEU A 149 20.60 2.27 22.57
CA LEU A 149 20.90 3.64 22.13
C LEU A 149 21.78 4.40 23.13
N GLY A 150 21.95 3.90 24.35
CA GLY A 150 22.67 4.60 25.42
C GLY A 150 22.08 6.01 25.65
N ASN A 151 22.91 7.03 25.53
CA ASN A 151 22.51 8.44 25.67
C ASN A 151 22.14 9.12 24.34
N ASN A 152 22.04 8.38 23.23
CA ASN A 152 21.66 8.94 21.95
C ASN A 152 20.15 9.17 21.86
N TYR A 153 19.75 10.18 21.10
CA TYR A 153 18.34 10.51 20.84
C TYR A 153 17.77 9.64 19.73
N VAL A 154 18.59 9.36 18.71
CA VAL A 154 18.19 8.59 17.53
C VAL A 154 19.31 7.64 17.11
N ALA A 155 18.91 6.55 16.44
CA ALA A 155 19.83 5.74 15.66
C ALA A 155 19.29 5.62 14.23
N GLY A 156 20.18 5.62 13.25
CA GLY A 156 19.86 5.54 11.83
C GLY A 156 21.06 5.18 10.98
N VAL A 157 20.83 4.91 9.72
CA VAL A 157 21.82 4.59 8.71
C VAL A 157 22.31 5.87 8.05
N LYS A 158 23.62 5.99 7.80
CA LYS A 158 24.19 7.15 7.10
C LYS A 158 23.51 7.36 5.74
N ASP A 159 23.16 8.60 5.44
CA ASP A 159 22.63 8.99 4.14
C ASP A 159 23.76 9.29 3.16
N PHE A 160 24.22 8.28 2.44
CA PHE A 160 25.33 8.44 1.51
C PHE A 160 25.05 9.44 0.36
N PRO A 161 23.84 9.59 -0.21
CA PRO A 161 23.55 10.62 -1.17
C PRO A 161 23.87 12.03 -0.65
N VAL A 162 23.45 12.33 0.56
CA VAL A 162 23.75 13.63 1.19
C VAL A 162 25.25 13.76 1.46
N ILE A 163 25.88 12.74 2.02
CA ILE A 163 27.30 12.77 2.37
C ILE A 163 28.20 12.89 1.12
N CYS A 164 27.84 12.21 0.02
CA CYS A 164 28.72 12.09 -1.14
C CYS A 164 28.43 13.09 -2.27
N TRP A 165 27.19 13.59 -2.40
CA TRP A 165 26.76 14.33 -3.58
C TRP A 165 26.26 15.75 -3.31
N TRP A 166 26.02 16.11 -2.05
CA TRP A 166 25.49 17.42 -1.70
C TRP A 166 26.59 18.48 -1.57
N PRO A 167 26.25 19.78 -1.54
CA PRO A 167 27.23 20.86 -1.50
C PRO A 167 28.25 20.71 -0.35
N ASN A 168 29.49 21.02 -0.61
CA ASN A 168 30.60 20.95 0.37
C ASN A 168 30.41 21.82 1.62
N ASP A 169 29.44 22.73 1.63
CA ASP A 169 29.10 23.60 2.74
C ASP A 169 27.84 23.17 3.51
N TYR A 170 27.29 21.97 3.21
CA TYR A 170 26.02 21.55 3.79
C TYR A 170 26.10 21.33 5.30
N ASP A 171 27.23 20.88 5.82
CA ASP A 171 27.51 20.82 7.26
C ASP A 171 27.44 22.20 7.92
N LYS A 172 27.96 23.24 7.27
CA LYS A 172 27.90 24.62 7.77
C LYS A 172 26.45 25.14 7.77
N ARG A 173 25.66 24.80 6.74
CA ARG A 173 24.23 25.15 6.67
C ARG A 173 23.43 24.50 7.79
N LEU A 174 23.73 23.22 8.08
CA LEU A 174 23.15 22.49 9.21
C LEU A 174 23.62 23.05 10.56
N GLY A 175 24.81 23.69 10.62
CA GLY A 175 25.45 24.13 11.86
C GLY A 175 26.10 23.00 12.62
N VAL A 176 26.62 21.97 11.91
CA VAL A 176 27.23 20.76 12.48
C VAL A 176 28.73 20.67 12.13
N GLY A 177 29.48 19.85 12.88
CA GLY A 177 30.93 19.72 12.69
C GLY A 177 31.35 18.93 11.46
N SER A 178 30.50 18.01 10.96
CA SER A 178 30.80 17.20 9.81
C SER A 178 29.53 16.56 9.21
N ILE A 179 29.41 16.58 7.89
CA ILE A 179 28.34 15.90 7.16
C ILE A 179 28.43 14.36 7.26
N ASN A 180 29.59 13.80 7.59
CA ASN A 180 29.80 12.36 7.66
C ASN A 180 29.00 11.62 8.74
N GLN A 181 28.32 12.38 9.63
CA GLN A 181 27.44 11.84 10.66
C GLN A 181 25.97 11.83 10.22
N TYR A 182 25.66 12.38 9.06
CA TYR A 182 24.30 12.58 8.57
C TYR A 182 23.59 11.24 8.30
N ILE A 183 22.40 11.07 8.87
CA ILE A 183 21.58 9.85 8.71
C ILE A 183 20.34 10.11 7.88
N ASN A 184 19.85 9.07 7.20
CA ASN A 184 18.54 9.07 6.56
C ASN A 184 17.43 8.97 7.61
N SER A 185 16.35 9.72 7.42
CA SER A 185 15.23 9.81 8.38
C SER A 185 14.11 8.77 8.15
N GLY A 186 14.16 7.99 7.07
CA GLY A 186 13.09 7.05 6.73
C GLY A 186 13.06 5.77 7.56
N VAL A 187 14.19 5.42 8.21
CA VAL A 187 14.29 4.29 9.13
C VAL A 187 15.08 4.73 10.35
N LEU A 188 14.40 4.87 11.48
CA LEU A 188 14.98 5.38 12.72
C LEU A 188 14.59 4.51 13.92
N ILE A 189 15.52 4.39 14.87
CA ILE A 189 15.21 4.02 16.26
C ILE A 189 15.24 5.32 17.08
N MET A 190 14.14 5.69 17.72
CA MET A 190 14.04 6.92 18.47
C MET A 190 13.92 6.67 19.97
N ASN A 191 14.80 7.26 20.77
CA ASN A 191 14.77 7.22 22.23
C ASN A 191 13.82 8.31 22.75
N LEU A 192 12.53 8.00 22.76
CA LEU A 192 11.49 8.98 23.11
C LEU A 192 11.64 9.47 24.57
N LYS A 193 12.14 8.61 25.47
CA LYS A 193 12.42 9.00 26.84
C LYS A 193 13.47 10.11 26.89
N LYS A 194 14.62 9.94 26.21
CA LYS A 194 15.69 10.95 26.20
C LYS A 194 15.26 12.22 25.46
N ILE A 195 14.46 12.09 24.39
CA ILE A 195 13.91 13.23 23.65
C ILE A 195 13.01 14.06 24.58
N ARG A 196 12.14 13.42 25.39
CA ARG A 196 11.30 14.10 26.40
C ARG A 196 12.12 14.76 27.49
N GLU A 197 13.01 13.99 28.12
CA GLU A 197 13.85 14.47 29.24
C GLU A 197 14.66 15.74 28.85
N ASN A 198 15.09 15.82 27.61
CA ASN A 198 15.93 16.93 27.10
C ASN A 198 15.16 17.97 26.25
N LYS A 199 13.82 17.87 26.20
CA LYS A 199 12.93 18.79 25.44
C LYS A 199 13.36 18.97 23.97
N ILE A 200 13.76 17.87 23.31
CA ILE A 200 14.29 17.91 21.93
C ILE A 200 13.21 18.30 20.92
N GLU A 201 11.95 17.93 21.15
CA GLU A 201 10.84 18.33 20.27
C GLU A 201 10.69 19.86 20.17
N ASP A 202 10.97 20.61 21.24
CA ASP A 202 10.93 22.08 21.19
C ASP A 202 12.07 22.63 20.33
N LYS A 203 13.23 21.98 20.37
CA LYS A 203 14.35 22.35 19.49
C LYS A 203 14.04 22.06 18.03
N PHE A 204 13.40 20.90 17.74
CA PHE A 204 12.93 20.58 16.38
C PHE A 204 11.99 21.68 15.85
N LYS A 205 10.95 22.04 16.63
CA LYS A 205 9.98 23.07 16.23
C LYS A 205 10.62 24.42 15.98
N ASN A 206 11.61 24.79 16.81
CA ASN A 206 12.30 26.07 16.68
C ASN A 206 13.24 26.12 15.46
N PHE A 207 13.75 24.97 15.00
CA PHE A 207 14.66 24.91 13.86
C PHE A 207 13.93 24.89 12.49
N ILE A 208 12.70 24.37 12.43
CA ILE A 208 11.91 24.29 11.17
C ILE A 208 11.82 25.63 10.42
N PRO A 209 11.53 26.79 11.04
CA PRO A 209 11.46 28.07 10.33
C PRO A 209 12.77 28.49 9.66
N GLU A 210 13.93 28.01 10.17
CA GLU A 210 15.25 28.37 9.67
C GLU A 210 15.67 27.63 8.41
N LEU A 211 15.01 26.51 8.07
CA LEU A 211 15.41 25.61 6.97
C LEU A 211 15.58 26.35 5.64
N LYS A 212 14.62 27.17 5.27
CA LYS A 212 14.63 27.92 4.01
C LYS A 212 15.80 28.91 3.95
N ASP A 213 16.00 29.69 5.01
CA ASP A 213 17.02 30.73 5.05
C ASP A 213 18.42 30.12 5.05
N ARG A 214 18.57 28.92 5.58
CA ARG A 214 19.82 28.14 5.58
C ARG A 214 20.04 27.38 4.26
N GLY A 215 19.08 27.36 3.34
CA GLY A 215 19.15 26.58 2.09
C GLY A 215 19.17 25.07 2.34
N LEU A 216 18.39 24.61 3.32
CA LEU A 216 18.18 23.19 3.66
C LEU A 216 16.90 22.69 2.97
N TRP A 217 16.93 21.47 2.40
CA TRP A 217 15.90 20.98 1.48
C TRP A 217 15.25 19.65 1.89
N LEU A 218 15.80 18.97 2.91
CA LEU A 218 15.26 17.71 3.45
C LEU A 218 14.63 17.98 4.83
N PRO A 219 13.34 18.39 4.87
CA PRO A 219 12.77 19.13 5.99
C PRO A 219 12.93 18.44 7.35
N ASP A 220 12.43 17.23 7.51
CA ASP A 220 12.53 16.47 8.77
C ASP A 220 13.93 15.88 8.98
N GLN A 221 14.57 15.44 7.91
CA GLN A 221 15.88 14.84 7.94
C GLN A 221 16.96 15.86 8.36
N ASP A 222 16.92 17.07 7.81
CA ASP A 222 17.81 18.15 8.18
C ASP A 222 17.63 18.58 9.65
N VAL A 223 16.37 18.68 10.10
CA VAL A 223 16.05 19.00 11.50
C VAL A 223 16.62 17.96 12.45
N ILE A 224 16.44 16.66 12.16
CA ILE A 224 16.95 15.58 12.99
C ILE A 224 18.47 15.64 13.03
N ASN A 225 19.13 15.76 11.88
CA ASN A 225 20.59 15.75 11.78
C ASN A 225 21.22 16.99 12.40
N ALA A 226 20.61 18.17 12.30
CA ALA A 226 21.10 19.37 12.95
C ALA A 226 20.98 19.29 14.50
N ILE A 227 19.81 18.91 14.99
CA ILE A 227 19.51 18.98 16.43
C ILE A 227 20.08 17.76 17.21
N CYS A 228 20.15 16.59 16.55
CA CYS A 228 20.61 15.37 17.20
C CYS A 228 22.10 15.07 16.93
N TYR A 229 22.84 15.89 16.22
CA TYR A 229 24.18 15.65 15.68
C TYR A 229 25.11 14.89 16.62
N ASP A 230 25.32 15.35 17.87
CA ASP A 230 26.19 14.71 18.87
C ASP A 230 25.52 13.52 19.59
N LYS A 231 24.30 13.17 19.21
CA LYS A 231 23.45 12.14 19.85
C LYS A 231 22.80 11.23 18.83
N ILE A 232 23.50 10.97 17.72
CA ILE A 232 23.14 9.98 16.71
C ILE A 232 23.98 8.73 16.93
N LYS A 233 23.34 7.56 16.93
CA LYS A 233 24.00 6.27 16.82
C LYS A 233 23.87 5.75 15.40
N HIS A 234 24.98 5.42 14.76
CA HIS A 234 24.93 4.76 13.45
C HIS A 234 24.60 3.28 13.63
N ILE A 235 23.81 2.75 12.73
CA ILE A 235 23.46 1.33 12.61
C ILE A 235 23.83 0.82 11.22
N ASP A 236 23.90 -0.51 11.07
CA ASP A 236 24.35 -1.17 9.86
C ASP A 236 23.46 -0.83 8.65
N LEU A 237 24.10 -0.70 7.49
CA LEU A 237 23.46 -0.35 6.22
C LEU A 237 22.30 -1.30 5.84
N GLU A 238 22.36 -2.57 6.27
CA GLU A 238 21.29 -3.54 6.00
C GLU A 238 19.90 -3.12 6.54
N TYR A 239 19.87 -2.26 7.57
CA TYR A 239 18.62 -1.78 8.17
C TYR A 239 17.99 -0.59 7.43
N ASN A 240 18.66 -0.06 6.41
CA ASN A 240 18.10 0.96 5.53
C ASN A 240 18.83 0.94 4.18
N ALA A 241 18.72 -0.18 3.46
CA ALA A 241 19.34 -0.35 2.15
C ALA A 241 18.54 0.44 1.10
N MET A 242 18.91 1.72 0.94
CA MET A 242 18.26 2.64 0.01
C MET A 242 18.43 2.18 -1.44
N GLN A 243 17.32 2.03 -2.17
CA GLN A 243 17.29 1.68 -3.59
C GLN A 243 16.97 2.90 -4.44
N PHE A 244 17.83 3.19 -5.38
CA PHE A 244 17.61 4.23 -6.38
C PHE A 244 17.57 3.57 -7.76
N SER A 245 16.63 3.95 -8.61
CA SER A 245 16.41 3.34 -9.92
C SER A 245 17.62 3.42 -10.87
N SER A 246 18.54 4.34 -10.61
CA SER A 246 19.73 4.60 -11.43
C SER A 246 21.06 4.19 -10.78
N TYR A 247 21.01 3.46 -9.64
CA TYR A 247 22.19 3.30 -8.80
C TYR A 247 22.66 1.85 -8.68
N ASP A 248 23.94 1.62 -9.03
CA ASP A 248 24.63 0.35 -8.83
C ASP A 248 25.66 0.49 -7.70
N TYR A 249 25.36 -0.07 -6.55
CA TYR A 249 26.25 -0.10 -5.37
C TYR A 249 27.69 -0.54 -5.71
N LYS A 250 27.83 -1.47 -6.64
CA LYS A 250 29.17 -2.03 -7.00
C LYS A 250 30.02 -1.07 -7.81
N LYS A 251 29.41 -0.05 -8.44
CA LYS A 251 30.12 0.91 -9.30
C LYS A 251 30.43 2.23 -8.61
N GLU A 252 29.83 2.49 -7.46
CA GLU A 252 29.97 3.78 -6.78
C GLU A 252 31.04 3.72 -5.69
N THR A 253 32.27 4.03 -6.08
CA THR A 253 33.43 3.99 -5.19
C THR A 253 33.37 4.99 -4.03
N ARG A 254 32.56 6.08 -4.15
CA ARG A 254 32.39 7.07 -3.08
C ARG A 254 31.68 6.52 -1.85
N LEU A 255 30.92 5.43 -2.00
CA LEU A 255 30.31 4.72 -0.87
C LEU A 255 31.35 4.20 0.14
N LEU A 256 32.56 3.89 -0.31
CA LEU A 256 33.65 3.48 0.57
C LEU A 256 34.06 4.56 1.59
N ASN A 257 33.65 5.81 1.38
CA ASN A 257 33.80 6.87 2.37
C ASN A 257 32.81 6.75 3.54
N CYS A 258 31.71 6.00 3.33
CA CYS A 258 30.63 5.85 4.31
C CYS A 258 30.58 4.47 4.94
N TYR A 259 30.91 3.42 4.16
CA TYR A 259 30.69 2.01 4.50
C TYR A 259 31.87 1.14 4.07
N SER A 260 32.10 0.04 4.78
CA SER A 260 33.01 -1.01 4.34
C SER A 260 32.43 -1.81 3.17
N THR A 261 33.30 -2.50 2.44
CA THR A 261 32.85 -3.41 1.35
C THR A 261 31.92 -4.51 1.88
N GLU A 262 32.18 -5.02 3.08
CA GLU A 262 31.37 -6.05 3.72
C GLU A 262 29.95 -5.56 4.05
N GLU A 263 29.83 -4.35 4.61
CA GLU A 263 28.51 -3.73 4.86
C GLU A 263 27.73 -3.50 3.56
N MET A 264 28.43 -3.05 2.51
CA MET A 264 27.80 -2.84 1.20
C MET A 264 27.35 -4.16 0.57
N ASP A 265 28.19 -5.21 0.61
CA ASP A 265 27.83 -6.51 0.05
C ASP A 265 26.66 -7.15 0.81
N LYS A 266 26.62 -7.02 2.14
CA LYS A 266 25.52 -7.50 2.97
C LYS A 266 24.22 -6.75 2.64
N ALA A 267 24.25 -5.42 2.64
CA ALA A 267 23.06 -4.59 2.32
C ALA A 267 22.62 -4.75 0.86
N TYR A 268 23.51 -5.04 -0.05
CA TYR A 268 23.17 -5.33 -1.44
C TYR A 268 22.50 -6.69 -1.59
N ASN A 269 23.10 -7.76 -1.04
CA ASN A 269 22.64 -9.14 -1.30
C ASN A 269 21.48 -9.55 -0.38
N ASP A 270 21.49 -9.15 0.90
CA ASP A 270 20.51 -9.58 1.89
C ASP A 270 20.18 -8.48 2.92
N PRO A 271 19.58 -7.35 2.48
CA PRO A 271 19.17 -6.30 3.40
C PRO A 271 18.04 -6.77 4.34
N ALA A 272 18.03 -6.27 5.56
CA ALA A 272 16.91 -6.45 6.50
C ALA A 272 15.73 -5.56 6.12
N ILE A 273 16.02 -4.33 5.69
CA ILE A 273 15.03 -3.35 5.21
C ILE A 273 15.54 -2.76 3.90
N VAL A 274 14.75 -2.94 2.85
CA VAL A 274 14.91 -2.22 1.57
C VAL A 274 14.11 -0.94 1.68
N HIS A 275 14.71 0.19 1.34
CA HIS A 275 14.05 1.48 1.30
C HIS A 275 14.05 2.04 -0.12
N PHE A 276 12.91 2.17 -0.72
CA PHE A 276 12.74 2.74 -2.07
C PHE A 276 12.78 4.28 -2.01
N ALA A 277 13.86 4.81 -1.42
CA ALA A 277 14.06 6.25 -1.26
C ALA A 277 14.19 6.96 -2.62
N GLY A 278 13.75 8.22 -2.69
CA GLY A 278 13.84 9.02 -3.93
C GLY A 278 12.83 8.58 -5.00
N GLY A 279 13.19 8.74 -6.28
CA GLY A 279 12.33 8.40 -7.42
C GLY A 279 12.39 6.92 -7.81
N GLY A 280 11.43 6.48 -8.66
CA GLY A 280 11.38 5.11 -9.18
C GLY A 280 10.82 4.11 -8.16
N LYS A 281 9.65 4.41 -7.63
CA LYS A 281 8.96 3.55 -6.67
C LYS A 281 8.50 2.23 -7.30
N PRO A 282 8.39 1.12 -6.54
CA PRO A 282 7.96 -0.18 -7.08
C PRO A 282 6.52 -0.17 -7.63
N TRP A 283 5.65 0.71 -7.16
CA TRP A 283 4.31 0.88 -7.72
C TRP A 283 4.27 1.69 -9.03
N GLU A 284 5.38 2.30 -9.43
CA GLU A 284 5.55 3.06 -10.67
C GLU A 284 6.46 2.36 -11.68
N ASN A 285 7.44 1.59 -11.20
CA ASN A 285 8.48 0.98 -12.03
C ASN A 285 8.76 -0.46 -11.63
N LYS A 286 8.32 -1.39 -12.47
CA LYS A 286 8.53 -2.84 -12.26
C LYS A 286 9.98 -3.29 -12.45
N ASN A 287 10.83 -2.46 -13.04
CA ASN A 287 12.24 -2.79 -13.29
C ASN A 287 13.15 -2.41 -12.11
N ILE A 288 12.60 -1.92 -11.00
CA ILE A 288 13.38 -1.65 -9.79
C ILE A 288 13.77 -2.96 -9.09
N ARG A 289 14.94 -2.99 -8.52
CA ARG A 289 15.38 -4.14 -7.72
C ARG A 289 14.43 -4.38 -6.55
N PHE A 290 14.21 -5.63 -6.16
CA PHE A 290 13.24 -6.07 -5.14
C PHE A 290 11.76 -5.83 -5.51
N TYR A 291 11.45 -5.50 -6.78
CA TYR A 291 10.06 -5.38 -7.23
C TYR A 291 9.26 -6.65 -6.97
N ASP A 292 9.79 -7.83 -7.33
CA ASP A 292 9.06 -9.11 -7.19
C ASP A 292 8.73 -9.43 -5.72
N GLU A 293 9.64 -9.10 -4.78
CA GLU A 293 9.38 -9.26 -3.36
C GLU A 293 8.34 -8.24 -2.87
N TRP A 294 8.42 -6.99 -3.31
CA TRP A 294 7.42 -5.98 -3.01
C TRP A 294 6.04 -6.38 -3.56
N ASP A 295 5.97 -6.87 -4.81
CA ASP A 295 4.75 -7.31 -5.47
C ASP A 295 4.13 -8.54 -4.76
N LYS A 296 4.95 -9.42 -4.20
CA LYS A 296 4.49 -10.51 -3.33
C LYS A 296 3.70 -9.97 -2.14
N TYR A 297 4.26 -9.01 -1.38
CA TYR A 297 3.57 -8.45 -0.21
C TYR A 297 2.40 -7.55 -0.60
N ARG A 298 2.47 -6.89 -1.75
CA ARG A 298 1.35 -6.18 -2.34
C ARG A 298 0.15 -7.13 -2.57
N LYS A 299 0.38 -8.29 -3.16
CA LYS A 299 -0.68 -9.30 -3.39
C LYS A 299 -1.26 -9.81 -2.07
N ILE A 300 -0.41 -10.13 -1.08
CA ILE A 300 -0.87 -10.56 0.26
C ILE A 300 -1.71 -9.45 0.92
N ALA A 301 -1.27 -8.19 0.86
CA ALA A 301 -1.99 -7.05 1.39
C ALA A 301 -3.37 -6.90 0.74
N GLU A 302 -3.43 -7.03 -0.58
CA GLU A 302 -4.68 -6.95 -1.34
C GLU A 302 -5.65 -8.08 -0.98
N GLU A 303 -5.18 -9.32 -0.93
CA GLU A 303 -5.99 -10.45 -0.50
C GLU A 303 -6.49 -10.30 0.94
N THR A 304 -5.65 -9.75 1.82
CA THR A 304 -6.01 -9.50 3.22
C THR A 304 -7.11 -8.44 3.35
N ILE A 305 -7.05 -7.38 2.55
CA ILE A 305 -7.95 -6.22 2.66
C ILE A 305 -9.20 -6.39 1.81
N TYR A 306 -9.07 -6.91 0.60
CA TYR A 306 -10.15 -6.98 -0.39
C TYR A 306 -10.69 -8.39 -0.60
N GLY A 307 -10.02 -9.42 -0.05
CA GLY A 307 -10.23 -10.81 -0.40
C GLY A 307 -9.51 -11.19 -1.69
N ALA A 308 -9.50 -12.48 -2.00
CA ALA A 308 -8.99 -12.95 -3.28
C ALA A 308 -9.78 -12.32 -4.44
N PRO A 309 -9.15 -12.09 -5.61
CA PRO A 309 -9.86 -11.58 -6.78
C PRO A 309 -11.10 -12.44 -7.09
N SER A 310 -12.27 -11.81 -7.13
CA SER A 310 -13.55 -12.51 -7.33
C SER A 310 -13.71 -13.11 -8.73
N LEU A 311 -12.87 -12.66 -9.68
CA LEU A 311 -12.85 -13.13 -11.06
C LEU A 311 -11.42 -13.24 -11.57
N ALA A 312 -11.08 -14.35 -12.24
CA ALA A 312 -9.77 -14.53 -12.87
C ALA A 312 -9.60 -13.60 -14.08
N ASN A 313 -8.34 -13.24 -14.39
CA ASN A 313 -8.04 -12.53 -15.63
C ASN A 313 -8.38 -13.41 -16.84
N GLY A 314 -9.05 -12.83 -17.84
CA GLY A 314 -9.44 -13.60 -19.02
C GLY A 314 -10.41 -12.88 -19.93
N THR A 315 -10.77 -13.54 -21.02
CA THR A 315 -11.79 -13.07 -21.94
C THR A 315 -13.16 -13.63 -21.58
N TYR A 316 -14.16 -12.76 -21.51
CA TYR A 316 -15.52 -13.12 -21.10
C TYR A 316 -16.57 -12.53 -22.02
N ILE A 317 -17.69 -13.25 -22.12
CA ILE A 317 -18.99 -12.69 -22.51
C ILE A 317 -19.73 -12.35 -21.22
N ILE A 318 -20.25 -11.14 -21.11
CA ILE A 318 -20.91 -10.64 -19.88
C ILE A 318 -22.41 -10.67 -20.08
N GLU A 319 -23.06 -11.66 -19.47
CA GLU A 319 -24.49 -11.98 -19.61
C GLU A 319 -25.33 -11.24 -18.56
N SER A 320 -26.49 -10.70 -18.95
CA SER A 320 -27.42 -10.06 -18.02
C SER A 320 -28.30 -11.07 -17.29
N ALA A 321 -28.53 -10.86 -16.00
CA ALA A 321 -29.50 -11.65 -15.22
C ALA A 321 -30.95 -11.36 -15.55
N LEU A 322 -31.27 -10.38 -16.40
CA LEU A 322 -32.60 -10.12 -16.89
C LEU A 322 -33.04 -11.15 -17.93
N ASP A 323 -32.12 -11.59 -18.79
CA ASP A 323 -32.31 -12.58 -19.84
C ASP A 323 -30.98 -13.18 -20.23
N ASN A 324 -30.82 -14.49 -20.12
CA ASN A 324 -29.57 -15.20 -20.39
C ASN A 324 -29.16 -15.24 -21.87
N ASN A 325 -30.04 -14.80 -22.79
CA ASN A 325 -29.72 -14.58 -24.20
C ASN A 325 -29.25 -13.16 -24.49
N LYS A 326 -29.16 -12.30 -23.47
CA LYS A 326 -28.75 -10.90 -23.58
C LYS A 326 -27.40 -10.67 -22.89
N VAL A 327 -26.51 -10.01 -23.62
CA VAL A 327 -25.13 -9.76 -23.18
C VAL A 327 -24.77 -8.29 -23.39
N LEU A 328 -23.73 -7.84 -22.72
CA LEU A 328 -23.11 -6.54 -23.01
C LEU A 328 -22.50 -6.58 -24.42
N ASP A 329 -22.64 -5.48 -25.14
CA ASP A 329 -22.27 -5.36 -26.55
C ASP A 329 -21.84 -3.93 -26.87
N ILE A 330 -20.76 -3.78 -27.63
CA ILE A 330 -20.38 -2.47 -28.21
C ILE A 330 -21.20 -2.22 -29.47
N ASP A 331 -22.01 -1.16 -29.46
CA ASP A 331 -22.92 -0.78 -30.53
C ASP A 331 -22.27 -0.83 -31.92
N GLY A 332 -22.83 -1.70 -32.78
CA GLY A 332 -22.36 -1.89 -34.15
C GLY A 332 -20.92 -2.37 -34.29
N ALA A 333 -20.30 -2.95 -33.25
CA ALA A 333 -18.88 -3.32 -33.21
C ALA A 333 -17.94 -2.16 -33.60
N LYS A 334 -18.36 -0.92 -33.33
CA LYS A 334 -17.62 0.30 -33.64
C LYS A 334 -16.29 0.31 -32.89
N THR A 335 -15.24 0.83 -33.51
CA THR A 335 -13.89 0.91 -32.93
C THR A 335 -13.51 2.32 -32.46
N ASN A 336 -14.34 3.32 -32.72
CA ASN A 336 -14.09 4.69 -32.31
C ASN A 336 -14.32 4.88 -30.81
N THR A 337 -13.62 5.84 -30.22
CA THR A 337 -13.85 6.36 -28.89
C THR A 337 -15.26 6.92 -28.75
N GLY A 338 -15.95 6.64 -27.65
CA GLY A 338 -17.31 7.05 -27.37
C GLY A 338 -18.38 6.13 -27.98
N ALA A 339 -18.02 4.97 -28.56
CA ALA A 339 -19.04 4.00 -28.99
C ALA A 339 -19.76 3.42 -27.77
N ASN A 340 -21.09 3.35 -27.86
CA ASN A 340 -21.96 3.04 -26.74
C ASN A 340 -21.86 1.58 -26.29
N LEU A 341 -22.00 1.35 -24.99
CA LEU A 341 -22.25 0.04 -24.42
C LEU A 341 -23.76 -0.19 -24.32
N GLN A 342 -24.24 -1.30 -24.86
CA GLN A 342 -25.65 -1.65 -24.91
C GLN A 342 -25.90 -3.10 -24.51
N LEU A 343 -27.15 -3.47 -24.28
CA LEU A 343 -27.60 -4.84 -24.19
C LEU A 343 -28.02 -5.36 -25.56
N TRP A 344 -27.52 -6.51 -25.99
CA TRP A 344 -27.84 -7.12 -27.28
C TRP A 344 -28.01 -8.63 -27.20
N GLY A 345 -28.69 -9.20 -28.18
CA GLY A 345 -28.82 -10.66 -28.32
C GLY A 345 -27.45 -11.31 -28.53
N LYS A 346 -27.20 -12.44 -27.87
CA LYS A 346 -25.93 -13.17 -27.91
C LYS A 346 -25.63 -13.63 -29.35
N ASN A 347 -24.49 -13.17 -29.89
CA ASN A 347 -24.02 -13.52 -31.25
C ASN A 347 -22.53 -13.90 -31.32
N TYR A 348 -21.84 -13.88 -30.15
CA TYR A 348 -20.44 -14.31 -29.98
C TYR A 348 -19.39 -13.51 -30.78
N THR A 349 -19.74 -12.36 -31.32
CA THR A 349 -18.79 -11.47 -32.03
C THR A 349 -17.81 -10.82 -31.03
N ASN A 350 -16.76 -10.17 -31.55
CA ASN A 350 -15.81 -9.46 -30.70
C ASN A 350 -16.38 -8.23 -30.00
N ALA A 351 -17.53 -7.71 -30.51
CA ALA A 351 -18.28 -6.65 -29.80
C ALA A 351 -18.85 -7.10 -28.45
N GLN A 352 -19.01 -8.41 -28.26
CA GLN A 352 -19.55 -9.04 -27.03
C GLN A 352 -18.49 -9.71 -26.18
N LYS A 353 -17.21 -9.64 -26.58
CA LYS A 353 -16.09 -10.23 -25.85
C LYS A 353 -15.29 -9.13 -25.18
N PHE A 354 -15.06 -9.30 -23.89
CA PHE A 354 -14.35 -8.35 -23.06
C PHE A 354 -13.19 -9.03 -22.33
N TYR A 355 -12.00 -8.47 -22.43
CA TYR A 355 -10.87 -8.90 -21.60
C TYR A 355 -10.96 -8.19 -20.24
N VAL A 356 -11.08 -8.98 -19.19
CA VAL A 356 -11.18 -8.50 -17.80
C VAL A 356 -9.84 -8.74 -17.12
N GLU A 357 -9.27 -7.70 -16.55
CA GLU A 357 -7.96 -7.73 -15.90
C GLU A 357 -8.02 -7.12 -14.51
N TYR A 358 -7.60 -7.89 -13.51
CA TYR A 358 -7.42 -7.40 -12.15
C TYR A 358 -6.21 -6.45 -12.10
N ILE A 359 -6.40 -5.24 -11.59
CA ILE A 359 -5.39 -4.18 -11.55
C ILE A 359 -4.99 -3.79 -10.12
N GLY A 360 -5.39 -4.59 -9.13
CA GLY A 360 -5.12 -4.34 -7.72
C GLY A 360 -6.24 -3.59 -6.98
N GLU A 361 -6.13 -3.53 -5.66
CA GLU A 361 -7.09 -2.86 -4.77
C GLU A 361 -8.56 -3.31 -4.94
N GLY A 362 -8.81 -4.54 -5.39
CA GLY A 362 -10.15 -5.05 -5.66
C GLY A 362 -10.73 -4.62 -7.01
N TYR A 363 -10.00 -3.81 -7.79
CA TYR A 363 -10.50 -3.26 -9.06
C TYR A 363 -10.02 -4.03 -10.29
N TYR A 364 -10.83 -3.92 -11.33
CA TYR A 364 -10.60 -4.49 -12.67
C TYR A 364 -10.69 -3.41 -13.74
N THR A 365 -10.01 -3.65 -14.84
CA THR A 365 -10.33 -3.02 -16.12
C THR A 365 -11.09 -3.99 -17.01
N ILE A 366 -11.99 -3.47 -17.86
CA ILE A 366 -12.79 -4.26 -18.79
C ILE A 366 -12.58 -3.69 -20.19
N LYS A 367 -11.89 -4.45 -21.06
CA LYS A 367 -11.47 -4.01 -22.38
C LYS A 367 -12.24 -4.74 -23.48
N ALA A 368 -12.92 -4.01 -24.36
CA ALA A 368 -13.63 -4.59 -25.49
C ALA A 368 -12.67 -5.16 -26.54
N LEU A 369 -12.89 -6.40 -27.00
CA LEU A 369 -12.00 -7.05 -27.98
C LEU A 369 -12.13 -6.48 -29.38
N CYS A 370 -13.30 -5.93 -29.76
CA CYS A 370 -13.51 -5.35 -31.09
C CYS A 370 -12.65 -4.10 -31.35
N SER A 371 -12.28 -3.37 -30.29
CA SER A 371 -11.63 -2.05 -30.40
C SER A 371 -10.32 -1.94 -29.63
N GLY A 372 -10.10 -2.80 -28.62
CA GLY A 372 -9.02 -2.65 -27.66
C GLY A 372 -9.22 -1.51 -26.64
N LYS A 373 -10.38 -0.86 -26.63
CA LYS A 373 -10.72 0.25 -25.72
C LYS A 373 -11.40 -0.26 -24.45
N TYR A 374 -11.37 0.57 -23.40
CA TYR A 374 -11.85 0.23 -22.07
C TYR A 374 -13.28 0.71 -21.84
N LEU A 375 -14.09 -0.06 -21.11
CA LEU A 375 -15.36 0.43 -20.59
C LEU A 375 -15.11 1.61 -19.66
N ASP A 376 -15.84 2.69 -19.90
CA ASP A 376 -15.59 4.01 -19.31
C ASP A 376 -16.90 4.70 -18.96
N VAL A 377 -16.95 5.33 -17.80
CA VAL A 377 -18.09 6.17 -17.39
C VAL A 377 -17.94 7.54 -18.05
N GLU A 378 -18.90 7.91 -18.89
CA GLU A 378 -18.89 9.13 -19.70
C GLU A 378 -18.56 10.38 -18.86
N GLY A 379 -17.44 11.04 -19.24
CA GLY A 379 -16.98 12.27 -18.57
C GLY A 379 -16.65 12.10 -17.10
N ALA A 380 -16.40 10.87 -16.62
CA ALA A 380 -16.17 10.55 -15.21
C ALA A 380 -17.24 11.11 -14.26
N LYS A 381 -18.49 11.27 -14.74
CA LYS A 381 -19.63 11.78 -13.96
C LYS A 381 -20.04 10.76 -12.90
N LYS A 382 -20.59 11.25 -11.78
CA LYS A 382 -20.99 10.43 -10.63
C LYS A 382 -22.51 10.34 -10.44
N ASP A 383 -23.27 10.78 -11.43
CA ASP A 383 -24.72 10.87 -11.36
C ASP A 383 -25.36 9.58 -11.87
N CYS A 384 -26.50 9.19 -11.23
CA CYS A 384 -27.33 8.10 -11.72
C CYS A 384 -27.80 8.39 -13.16
N GLY A 385 -27.73 7.38 -14.02
CA GLY A 385 -28.09 7.50 -15.44
C GLY A 385 -26.94 7.94 -16.33
N THR A 386 -25.74 8.20 -15.78
CA THR A 386 -24.55 8.49 -16.60
C THR A 386 -24.25 7.29 -17.48
N ASN A 387 -24.05 7.57 -18.77
CA ASN A 387 -23.81 6.57 -19.79
C ASN A 387 -22.49 5.82 -19.57
N VAL A 388 -22.42 4.58 -20.04
CA VAL A 388 -21.18 3.81 -20.14
C VAL A 388 -20.91 3.53 -21.62
N TRP A 389 -19.69 3.82 -22.02
CA TRP A 389 -19.19 3.65 -23.38
C TRP A 389 -17.81 3.00 -23.39
N GLN A 390 -17.20 2.86 -24.55
CA GLN A 390 -15.78 2.54 -24.65
C GLN A 390 -14.94 3.80 -24.87
N TYR A 391 -13.77 3.86 -24.25
CA TYR A 391 -12.83 4.98 -24.38
C TYR A 391 -11.37 4.51 -24.42
N ASP A 392 -10.48 5.36 -24.96
CA ASP A 392 -9.04 5.09 -24.95
C ASP A 392 -8.52 4.99 -23.52
N SER A 393 -7.47 4.18 -23.32
CA SER A 393 -6.86 4.03 -21.99
C SER A 393 -6.36 5.37 -21.48
N ASN A 394 -6.82 5.79 -20.30
CA ASN A 394 -6.41 7.04 -19.65
C ASN A 394 -6.08 6.86 -18.16
N GLY A 395 -6.21 5.63 -17.63
CA GLY A 395 -5.89 5.29 -16.24
C GLY A 395 -6.83 5.91 -15.19
N SER A 396 -7.87 6.64 -15.60
CA SER A 396 -8.80 7.33 -14.70
C SER A 396 -9.68 6.33 -13.91
N ASN A 397 -10.32 6.83 -12.86
CA ASN A 397 -11.28 6.04 -12.09
C ASN A 397 -12.56 5.68 -12.87
N ALA A 398 -12.83 6.37 -13.98
CA ALA A 398 -13.96 6.05 -14.88
C ALA A 398 -13.79 4.68 -15.57
N GLN A 399 -12.55 4.15 -15.66
CA GLN A 399 -12.20 2.87 -16.30
C GLN A 399 -11.94 1.75 -15.30
N LYS A 400 -12.13 1.99 -13.99
CA LYS A 400 -11.87 1.02 -12.92
C LYS A 400 -13.18 0.54 -12.32
N TRP A 401 -13.33 -0.79 -12.25
CA TRP A 401 -14.56 -1.45 -11.87
C TRP A 401 -14.32 -2.44 -10.73
N LEU A 402 -15.06 -2.32 -9.63
CA LEU A 402 -15.10 -3.32 -8.59
C LEU A 402 -16.11 -4.40 -9.00
N ILE A 403 -15.70 -5.66 -9.02
CA ILE A 403 -16.55 -6.81 -9.36
C ILE A 403 -16.80 -7.58 -8.07
N LYS A 404 -18.04 -7.57 -7.58
CA LYS A 404 -18.48 -8.23 -6.34
C LYS A 404 -19.48 -9.33 -6.61
N GLU A 405 -19.31 -10.48 -5.96
CA GLU A 405 -20.29 -11.57 -6.03
C GLU A 405 -21.68 -11.11 -5.56
N ALA A 406 -22.70 -11.47 -6.34
CA ALA A 406 -24.12 -11.21 -6.06
C ALA A 406 -24.89 -12.50 -5.77
N GLY A 407 -24.16 -13.63 -5.61
CA GLY A 407 -24.71 -14.98 -5.42
C GLY A 407 -25.09 -15.67 -6.73
N ASN A 408 -25.18 -17.01 -6.69
CA ASN A 408 -25.56 -17.86 -7.82
C ASN A 408 -24.72 -17.67 -9.10
N GLY A 409 -23.44 -17.27 -8.96
CA GLY A 409 -22.52 -17.02 -10.07
C GLY A 409 -22.77 -15.72 -10.80
N TYR A 410 -23.55 -14.82 -10.23
CA TYR A 410 -23.72 -13.44 -10.69
C TYR A 410 -22.84 -12.47 -9.91
N TYR A 411 -22.57 -11.33 -10.51
CA TYR A 411 -21.72 -10.26 -9.98
C TYR A 411 -22.38 -8.90 -10.17
N HIS A 412 -22.11 -7.98 -9.25
CA HIS A 412 -22.30 -6.56 -9.43
C HIS A 412 -21.00 -5.94 -9.96
N ILE A 413 -21.12 -5.07 -10.97
CA ILE A 413 -20.01 -4.31 -11.55
C ILE A 413 -20.15 -2.87 -11.10
N ILE A 414 -19.25 -2.37 -10.23
CA ILE A 414 -19.40 -1.08 -9.54
C ILE A 414 -18.28 -0.15 -10.00
N SER A 415 -18.63 1.05 -10.47
CA SER A 415 -17.64 2.03 -10.92
C SER A 415 -16.84 2.63 -9.76
N LYS A 416 -15.52 2.71 -9.87
CA LYS A 416 -14.67 3.46 -8.92
C LYS A 416 -14.94 4.97 -8.96
N CYS A 417 -15.47 5.46 -10.07
CA CYS A 417 -15.74 6.88 -10.31
C CYS A 417 -16.92 7.46 -9.51
N GLY A 418 -17.70 6.66 -8.84
CA GLY A 418 -18.85 7.19 -8.07
C GLY A 418 -19.52 6.17 -7.18
N GLY A 419 -19.00 4.94 -7.17
CA GLY A 419 -19.57 3.84 -6.38
C GLY A 419 -20.93 3.35 -6.89
N LEU A 420 -21.34 3.73 -8.11
CA LEU A 420 -22.58 3.33 -8.73
C LEU A 420 -22.43 2.03 -9.52
N CYS A 421 -23.51 1.20 -9.54
CA CYS A 421 -23.54 -0.07 -10.25
C CYS A 421 -23.77 0.10 -11.75
N LEU A 422 -23.13 -0.73 -12.55
CA LEU A 422 -23.53 -0.95 -13.94
C LEU A 422 -24.98 -1.47 -13.97
N ASP A 423 -25.82 -0.87 -14.82
CA ASP A 423 -27.27 -1.10 -14.80
C ASP A 423 -27.83 -1.11 -16.22
N VAL A 424 -28.74 -2.04 -16.48
CA VAL A 424 -29.51 -2.10 -17.72
C VAL A 424 -30.69 -1.14 -17.63
N SER A 425 -30.65 -0.07 -18.41
CA SER A 425 -31.62 1.04 -18.35
C SER A 425 -33.06 0.58 -18.37
N GLY A 426 -33.78 0.90 -17.28
CA GLY A 426 -35.20 0.54 -17.11
C GLY A 426 -35.48 -0.95 -17.08
N ALA A 427 -34.48 -1.79 -16.79
CA ALA A 427 -34.56 -3.26 -16.78
C ALA A 427 -35.15 -3.86 -18.08
N LYS A 428 -34.89 -3.22 -19.23
CA LYS A 428 -35.44 -3.64 -20.53
C LYS A 428 -34.54 -4.68 -21.19
N THR A 429 -35.13 -5.70 -21.83
CA THR A 429 -34.36 -6.77 -22.52
C THR A 429 -34.34 -6.59 -24.04
N LYS A 430 -34.84 -5.46 -24.56
CA LYS A 430 -34.81 -5.15 -26.00
C LYS A 430 -33.37 -4.91 -26.45
N ASN A 431 -33.01 -5.40 -27.66
CA ASN A 431 -31.75 -5.07 -28.30
C ASN A 431 -31.56 -3.55 -28.42
N GLY A 432 -30.38 -3.05 -28.12
CA GLY A 432 -30.08 -1.63 -28.11
C GLY A 432 -30.46 -0.92 -26.82
N THR A 433 -30.89 -1.66 -25.77
CA THR A 433 -31.07 -1.05 -24.44
C THR A 433 -29.76 -0.54 -23.89
N ASN A 434 -29.75 0.72 -23.47
CA ASN A 434 -28.59 1.39 -22.96
C ASN A 434 -28.09 0.79 -21.64
N ILE A 435 -26.77 0.81 -21.46
CA ILE A 435 -26.10 0.49 -20.20
C ILE A 435 -25.58 1.79 -19.61
N HIS A 436 -25.89 2.01 -18.32
CA HIS A 436 -25.48 3.19 -17.59
C HIS A 436 -25.02 2.83 -16.17
N ILE A 437 -24.60 3.79 -15.37
CA ILE A 437 -24.38 3.60 -13.94
C ILE A 437 -25.61 4.09 -13.16
N TRP A 438 -25.99 3.34 -12.10
CA TRP A 438 -27.14 3.67 -11.25
C TRP A 438 -26.88 3.29 -9.80
N GLY A 439 -27.59 3.95 -8.87
CA GLY A 439 -27.54 3.59 -7.45
C GLY A 439 -27.87 2.11 -7.23
N PHE A 440 -27.18 1.49 -6.28
CA PHE A 440 -27.42 0.08 -5.95
C PHE A 440 -28.89 -0.15 -5.51
N ASN A 441 -29.59 -1.06 -6.19
CA ASN A 441 -30.98 -1.40 -5.91
C ASN A 441 -31.25 -2.91 -5.80
N GLY A 442 -30.21 -3.75 -6.00
CA GLY A 442 -30.26 -5.21 -5.84
C GLY A 442 -31.06 -5.96 -6.91
N THR A 443 -31.60 -5.28 -7.94
CA THR A 443 -32.42 -5.90 -9.00
C THR A 443 -31.53 -6.69 -9.99
N ASN A 444 -32.18 -7.50 -10.84
CA ASN A 444 -31.49 -8.25 -11.90
C ASN A 444 -30.91 -7.33 -13.01
N ALA A 445 -31.34 -6.08 -13.11
CA ALA A 445 -30.73 -5.10 -14.00
C ALA A 445 -29.27 -4.79 -13.68
N GLN A 446 -28.84 -5.04 -12.43
CA GLN A 446 -27.49 -4.79 -11.91
C GLN A 446 -26.67 -6.08 -11.71
N LYS A 447 -27.18 -7.23 -12.16
CA LYS A 447 -26.51 -8.52 -12.00
C LYS A 447 -26.04 -9.05 -13.34
N PHE A 448 -24.78 -9.44 -13.38
CA PHE A 448 -24.14 -9.93 -14.60
C PHE A 448 -23.38 -11.22 -14.32
N LYS A 449 -23.34 -12.12 -15.31
CA LYS A 449 -22.58 -13.37 -15.25
C LYS A 449 -21.46 -13.35 -16.27
N PHE A 450 -20.27 -13.73 -15.84
CA PHE A 450 -19.08 -13.80 -16.70
C PHE A 450 -18.91 -15.21 -17.24
N LEU A 451 -19.08 -15.36 -18.56
CA LEU A 451 -18.89 -16.61 -19.27
C LEU A 451 -17.52 -16.60 -19.92
N SER A 452 -16.60 -17.44 -19.43
CA SER A 452 -15.23 -17.54 -19.97
C SER A 452 -15.28 -17.97 -21.45
N VAL A 453 -14.47 -17.30 -22.26
CA VAL A 453 -14.27 -17.61 -23.68
C VAL A 453 -12.83 -18.08 -23.81
N ASN A 454 -12.65 -19.38 -24.06
CA ASN A 454 -11.34 -19.99 -24.33
C ASN A 454 -10.82 -19.59 -25.71
#